data_fd076d87f6d60f8e90641ebb5ef797ac
#
_entry.id   fd076d87f6d60f8e90641ebb5ef797ac
#
_cell.length_a   1.000
_cell.length_b   1.000
_cell.length_c   1.000
_cell.angle_alpha   90.00
_cell.angle_beta   90.00
_cell.angle_gamma   90.00
#
_symmetry.space_group_name_H-M   'P 1'
#
loop_
_entity.id
_entity.type
_entity.pdbx_description
1 polymer ?
#
loop_
_entity_poly.entity_id
_entity_poly.type
_entity_poly.pdbx_seq_one_letter_code
_entity_poly.pdbx_strand_id
1 'polypeptide(L)'
;MERLLGRGNFIGIDLKEIESRFGTGAVYGTRLAGSSDMSFLSVDELKTFKKMTGGDSLFAEFKGQQAFEFTFNGLLWLCMNRLLKFGRDDGKWVYDRIMVVDCPNVISKEQQDKQLLEKMYAERRGIVKKTVKALQTVIANGYRFYRAGQHCRGKKRLPECKQYSDFFL
;
A
#
# COMPACT_ATOMS: atom_id res chain seq x y z
N MET A 1 10.20 7.02 2.58
CA MET A 1 9.01 7.60 1.90
C MET A 1 8.67 8.98 2.44
N GLU A 2 8.54 9.17 3.74
CA GLU A 2 8.24 10.49 4.37
C GLU A 2 9.16 11.62 3.88
N ARG A 3 10.47 11.40 3.83
CA ARG A 3 11.45 12.40 3.34
C ARG A 3 11.25 12.82 1.87
N LEU A 4 10.62 11.97 1.04
CA LEU A 4 10.31 12.30 -0.36
C LEU A 4 8.98 13.01 -0.51
N LEU A 5 7.98 12.58 0.26
CA LEU A 5 6.61 13.09 0.17
C LEU A 5 6.40 14.36 0.99
N GLY A 6 7.26 14.62 1.97
CA GLY A 6 7.12 15.71 2.92
C GLY A 6 6.25 15.32 4.13
N ARG A 7 6.47 16.05 5.22
CA ARG A 7 5.70 15.86 6.46
C ARG A 7 4.23 16.15 6.22
N GLY A 8 3.36 15.33 6.79
CA GLY A 8 1.90 15.44 6.64
C GLY A 8 1.33 14.69 5.44
N ASN A 9 2.16 14.28 4.47
CA ASN A 9 1.70 13.46 3.35
C ASN A 9 1.88 11.95 3.59
N PHE A 10 2.57 11.57 4.65
CA PHE A 10 2.82 10.18 5.03
C PHE A 10 2.43 9.92 6.48
N ILE A 11 1.80 8.77 6.71
CA ILE A 11 1.55 8.25 8.05
C ILE A 11 1.94 6.78 8.15
N GLY A 12 2.67 6.42 9.20
CA GLY A 12 2.94 5.05 9.58
C GLY A 12 1.74 4.50 10.37
N ILE A 13 0.99 3.58 9.78
CA ILE A 13 -0.21 3.01 10.38
C ILE A 13 -0.46 1.62 9.80
N ASP A 14 -0.89 0.69 10.62
CA ASP A 14 -1.27 -0.65 10.18
C ASP A 14 -2.78 -0.80 9.94
N LEU A 15 -3.19 -1.92 9.33
CA LEU A 15 -4.61 -2.15 9.02
C LEU A 15 -5.49 -2.21 10.27
N LYS A 16 -4.99 -2.76 11.38
CA LYS A 16 -5.75 -2.85 12.64
C LYS A 16 -5.97 -1.46 13.24
N GLU A 17 -4.95 -0.61 13.15
CA GLU A 17 -5.05 0.77 13.61
C GLU A 17 -6.03 1.58 12.75
N ILE A 18 -6.01 1.37 11.42
CA ILE A 18 -6.97 1.99 10.48
C ILE A 18 -8.41 1.60 10.81
N GLU A 19 -8.67 0.34 11.16
CA GLU A 19 -10.01 -0.15 11.52
C GLU A 19 -10.45 0.32 12.93
N SER A 20 -9.57 0.93 13.72
CA SER A 20 -9.91 1.49 15.03
C SER A 20 -10.77 2.76 14.91
N ARG A 21 -11.44 3.14 16.01
CA ARG A 21 -12.34 4.30 16.07
C ARG A 21 -11.75 5.59 15.50
N PHE A 22 -10.48 5.88 15.80
CA PHE A 22 -9.79 7.11 15.37
C PHE A 22 -8.84 6.89 14.19
N GLY A 23 -8.73 5.67 13.69
CA GLY A 23 -7.80 5.32 12.61
C GLY A 23 -8.07 6.06 11.31
N THR A 24 -9.33 6.26 10.97
CA THR A 24 -9.74 7.05 9.80
C THR A 24 -9.34 8.52 9.92
N GLY A 25 -9.41 9.09 11.12
CA GLY A 25 -8.93 10.46 11.38
C GLY A 25 -7.42 10.59 11.16
N ALA A 26 -6.67 9.55 11.52
CA ALA A 26 -5.21 9.56 11.37
C ALA A 26 -4.78 9.59 9.89
N VAL A 27 -5.53 8.97 8.98
CA VAL A 27 -5.21 8.97 7.53
C VAL A 27 -5.79 10.16 6.78
N TYR A 28 -6.58 10.99 7.43
CA TYR A 28 -7.16 12.18 6.81
C TYR A 28 -6.08 13.12 6.27
N GLY A 29 -6.22 13.55 5.03
CA GLY A 29 -5.29 14.48 4.38
C GLY A 29 -3.95 13.88 3.96
N THR A 30 -3.66 12.61 4.29
CA THR A 30 -2.42 11.96 3.88
C THR A 30 -2.49 11.43 2.45
N ARG A 31 -1.32 11.33 1.79
CA ARG A 31 -1.18 10.78 0.44
C ARG A 31 -0.65 9.35 0.42
N LEU A 32 0.00 8.96 1.50
CA LEU A 32 0.54 7.62 1.69
C LEU A 32 0.33 7.20 3.13
N ALA A 33 -0.40 6.13 3.34
CA ALA A 33 -0.58 5.50 4.64
C ALA A 33 -0.06 4.07 4.59
N GLY A 34 0.64 3.62 5.61
CA GLY A 34 1.05 2.25 5.64
C GLY A 34 2.09 1.89 6.69
N SER A 35 2.39 0.60 6.77
CA SER A 35 3.32 0.02 7.72
C SER A 35 4.53 -0.57 7.02
N SER A 36 5.70 -0.37 7.61
CA SER A 36 6.98 -0.94 7.15
C SER A 36 7.20 -2.39 7.61
N ASP A 37 6.50 -2.82 8.63
CA ASP A 37 6.57 -4.19 9.15
C ASP A 37 5.26 -4.53 9.86
N MET A 38 4.37 -5.19 9.14
CA MET A 38 3.14 -5.69 9.73
C MET A 38 3.35 -7.09 10.27
N SER A 39 3.06 -7.27 11.56
CA SER A 39 2.89 -8.60 12.13
C SER A 39 1.66 -9.28 11.50
N PHE A 40 1.74 -10.61 11.35
CA PHE A 40 0.65 -11.41 10.81
C PHE A 40 -0.64 -11.16 11.63
N LEU A 41 -1.67 -10.65 10.96
CA LEU A 41 -2.98 -10.43 11.54
C LEU A 41 -4.00 -11.29 10.77
N SER A 42 -4.78 -12.06 11.53
CA SER A 42 -6.10 -12.49 11.11
C SER A 42 -7.02 -11.28 11.30
N VAL A 43 -7.54 -10.73 10.24
CA VAL A 43 -8.50 -9.62 10.32
C VAL A 43 -9.87 -10.16 9.95
N ASP A 44 -10.79 -10.12 10.92
CA ASP A 44 -12.14 -10.65 10.72
C ASP A 44 -13.02 -9.72 9.86
N GLU A 45 -12.77 -8.41 9.92
CA GLU A 45 -13.47 -7.41 9.12
C GLU A 45 -12.51 -6.32 8.62
N LEU A 46 -12.57 -6.02 7.33
CA LEU A 46 -11.83 -4.94 6.67
C LEU A 46 -12.80 -3.90 6.09
N LYS A 47 -13.73 -3.42 6.91
CA LYS A 47 -14.76 -2.48 6.48
C LYS A 47 -14.16 -1.16 6.00
N THR A 48 -13.26 -0.60 6.79
CA THR A 48 -12.60 0.66 6.48
C THR A 48 -11.69 0.52 5.26
N PHE A 49 -10.90 -0.58 5.21
CA PHE A 49 -10.07 -0.89 4.05
C PHE A 49 -10.90 -1.01 2.75
N LYS A 50 -12.07 -1.68 2.80
CA LYS A 50 -12.99 -1.78 1.65
C LYS A 50 -13.40 -0.40 1.15
N LYS A 51 -13.83 0.47 2.06
CA LYS A 51 -14.24 1.84 1.73
C LYS A 51 -13.08 2.67 1.18
N MET A 52 -11.91 2.62 1.83
CA MET A 52 -10.73 3.36 1.39
C MET A 52 -10.29 2.99 -0.03
N THR A 53 -10.28 1.70 -0.33
CA THR A 53 -9.87 1.19 -1.65
C THR A 53 -10.98 1.22 -2.70
N GLY A 54 -12.23 1.40 -2.28
CA GLY A 54 -13.39 1.56 -3.15
C GLY A 54 -13.70 3.01 -3.52
N GLY A 55 -13.04 3.99 -2.87
CA GLY A 55 -13.34 5.41 -3.05
C GLY A 55 -14.62 5.86 -2.33
N ASP A 56 -15.12 5.06 -1.39
CA ASP A 56 -16.31 5.39 -0.61
C ASP A 56 -16.00 6.44 0.45
N SER A 57 -17.06 7.12 0.92
CA SER A 57 -16.99 8.06 2.03
C SER A 57 -16.65 7.35 3.34
N LEU A 58 -15.74 7.95 4.09
CA LEU A 58 -15.27 7.55 5.41
C LEU A 58 -15.68 8.59 6.44
N PHE A 59 -16.07 8.13 7.63
CA PHE A 59 -16.20 9.00 8.79
C PHE A 59 -14.87 9.10 9.52
N ALA A 60 -14.43 10.32 9.77
CA ALA A 60 -13.29 10.63 10.61
C ALA A 60 -13.74 11.29 11.89
N GLU A 61 -13.11 10.94 12.98
CA GLU A 61 -13.34 11.55 14.29
C GLU A 61 -12.00 11.89 14.94
N PHE A 62 -11.87 13.15 15.38
CA PHE A 62 -10.77 13.54 16.24
C PHE A 62 -11.27 13.66 17.69
N LYS A 63 -10.40 13.35 18.65
CA LYS A 63 -10.77 13.40 20.07
C LYS A 63 -11.29 14.80 20.43
N GLY A 64 -12.55 14.87 20.91
CA GLY A 64 -13.20 16.10 21.32
C GLY A 64 -13.72 16.99 20.17
N GLN A 65 -13.76 16.47 18.95
CA GLN A 65 -14.32 17.18 17.79
C GLN A 65 -15.51 16.44 17.21
N GLN A 66 -16.32 17.13 16.42
CA GLN A 66 -17.40 16.48 15.68
C GLN A 66 -16.84 15.59 14.56
N ALA A 67 -17.48 14.46 14.34
CA ALA A 67 -17.15 13.60 13.22
C ALA A 67 -17.50 14.30 11.89
N PHE A 68 -16.68 14.03 10.86
CA PHE A 68 -16.86 14.55 9.51
C PHE A 68 -16.62 13.45 8.47
N GLU A 69 -17.09 13.68 7.27
CA GLU A 69 -16.89 12.76 6.16
C GLU A 69 -15.77 13.21 5.23
N PHE A 70 -15.02 12.23 4.69
CA PHE A 70 -14.03 12.47 3.65
C PHE A 70 -13.83 11.24 2.78
N THR A 71 -13.25 11.41 1.60
CA THR A 71 -12.78 10.30 0.75
C THR A 71 -11.26 10.22 0.80
N PHE A 72 -10.72 9.02 1.02
CA PHE A 72 -9.28 8.81 1.03
C PHE A 72 -8.72 8.80 -0.40
N ASN A 73 -7.89 9.79 -0.73
CA ASN A 73 -7.22 9.93 -2.02
C ASN A 73 -5.72 9.68 -1.88
N GLY A 74 -5.36 8.56 -1.33
CA GLY A 74 -3.98 8.17 -1.07
C GLY A 74 -3.69 6.72 -1.46
N LEU A 75 -2.44 6.32 -1.29
CA LEU A 75 -2.00 4.94 -1.48
C LEU A 75 -1.84 4.27 -0.12
N LEU A 76 -2.34 3.04 0.01
CA LEU A 76 -2.00 2.16 1.12
C LEU A 76 -0.77 1.33 0.74
N TRP A 77 0.26 1.39 1.57
CA TRP A 77 1.51 0.66 1.37
C TRP A 77 1.82 -0.21 2.59
N LEU A 78 1.73 -1.53 2.40
CA LEU A 78 1.86 -2.48 3.49
C LEU A 78 3.03 -3.42 3.21
N CYS A 79 4.03 -3.44 4.11
CA CYS A 79 5.11 -4.42 4.05
C CYS A 79 4.81 -5.53 5.05
N MET A 80 4.95 -6.77 4.60
CA MET A 80 4.68 -7.95 5.42
C MET A 80 5.50 -9.15 4.98
N ASN A 81 5.85 -10.01 5.91
CA ASN A 81 6.57 -11.26 5.62
C ASN A 81 5.64 -12.41 5.18
N ARG A 82 4.35 -12.26 5.40
CA ARG A 82 3.33 -13.24 5.01
C ARG A 82 2.08 -12.51 4.57
N LEU A 83 1.43 -13.01 3.52
CA LEU A 83 0.15 -12.47 3.10
C LEU A 83 -0.91 -12.66 4.19
N LEU A 84 -1.79 -11.66 4.30
CA LEU A 84 -2.91 -11.68 5.23
C LEU A 84 -3.81 -12.87 4.92
N LYS A 85 -4.26 -13.57 5.96
CA LYS A 85 -5.33 -14.56 5.87
C LYS A 85 -6.64 -13.91 6.31
N PHE A 86 -7.65 -14.02 5.48
CA PHE A 86 -8.98 -13.51 5.75
C PHE A 86 -9.86 -14.67 6.24
N GLY A 87 -10.38 -14.55 7.48
CA GLY A 87 -10.92 -15.70 8.20
C GLY A 87 -12.32 -16.16 7.80
N ARG A 88 -13.18 -15.29 7.26
CA ARG A 88 -14.60 -15.58 7.01
C ARG A 88 -15.07 -15.47 5.56
N ASP A 89 -14.26 -14.86 4.72
CA ASP A 89 -14.56 -14.70 3.30
C ASP A 89 -13.51 -15.49 2.51
N ASP A 90 -13.81 -15.94 1.32
CA ASP A 90 -12.82 -16.58 0.45
C ASP A 90 -11.65 -15.65 0.10
N GLY A 91 -11.64 -14.44 0.62
CA GLY A 91 -10.59 -13.44 0.49
C GLY A 91 -10.45 -12.85 -0.92
N LYS A 92 -11.20 -13.37 -1.89
CA LYS A 92 -11.07 -13.01 -3.30
C LYS A 92 -11.20 -11.51 -3.54
N TRP A 93 -12.21 -10.87 -2.95
CA TRP A 93 -12.46 -9.43 -3.09
C TRP A 93 -11.32 -8.54 -2.54
N VAL A 94 -10.55 -9.05 -1.57
CA VAL A 94 -9.37 -8.34 -1.03
C VAL A 94 -8.23 -8.40 -2.00
N TYR A 95 -7.95 -9.61 -2.52
CA TYR A 95 -6.86 -9.79 -3.48
C TYR A 95 -7.10 -9.03 -4.78
N ASP A 96 -8.34 -8.81 -5.14
CA ASP A 96 -8.71 -7.97 -6.29
C ASP A 96 -8.34 -6.49 -6.10
N ARG A 97 -8.16 -6.04 -4.84
CA ARG A 97 -7.81 -4.65 -4.45
C ARG A 97 -6.34 -4.45 -4.09
N ILE A 98 -5.54 -5.50 -4.10
CA ILE A 98 -4.15 -5.47 -3.67
C ILE A 98 -3.22 -5.79 -4.83
N MET A 99 -2.21 -4.95 -5.02
CA MET A 99 -1.07 -5.28 -5.88
C MET A 99 0.05 -5.85 -5.00
N VAL A 100 0.39 -7.11 -5.19
CA VAL A 100 1.48 -7.74 -4.46
C VAL A 100 2.79 -7.54 -5.22
N VAL A 101 3.79 -6.97 -4.53
CA VAL A 101 5.15 -6.85 -5.01
C VAL A 101 6.01 -7.82 -4.20
N ASP A 102 6.46 -8.89 -4.85
CA ASP A 102 7.30 -9.90 -4.22
C ASP A 102 8.76 -9.44 -4.19
N CYS A 103 9.38 -9.50 -3.00
CA CYS A 103 10.77 -9.14 -2.76
C CYS A 103 11.54 -10.37 -2.25
N PRO A 104 11.87 -11.35 -3.10
CA PRO A 104 12.42 -12.64 -2.67
C PRO A 104 13.87 -12.59 -2.24
N ASN A 105 14.59 -11.51 -2.54
CA ASN A 105 16.00 -11.40 -2.25
C ASN A 105 16.24 -11.04 -0.78
N VAL A 106 16.90 -11.94 -0.06
CA VAL A 106 17.36 -11.68 1.31
C VAL A 106 18.79 -11.13 1.24
N ILE A 107 18.98 -9.96 1.81
CA ILE A 107 20.30 -9.30 1.90
C ILE A 107 20.96 -9.72 3.21
N SER A 108 22.13 -10.37 3.13
CA SER A 108 22.88 -10.77 4.33
C SER A 108 23.37 -9.55 5.11
N LYS A 109 23.64 -9.73 6.40
CA LYS A 109 24.09 -8.62 7.26
C LYS A 109 25.36 -7.94 6.73
N GLU A 110 26.26 -8.72 6.12
CA GLU A 110 27.52 -8.26 5.55
C GLU A 110 27.32 -7.39 4.30
N GLN A 111 26.23 -7.65 3.56
CA GLN A 111 25.87 -6.91 2.35
C GLN A 111 24.98 -5.70 2.61
N GLN A 112 24.54 -5.50 3.85
CA GLN A 112 23.69 -4.37 4.20
C GLN A 112 24.48 -3.06 4.18
N ASP A 113 24.06 -2.14 3.33
CA ASP A 113 24.60 -0.78 3.28
C ASP A 113 23.90 0.12 4.33
N LYS A 114 24.57 0.42 5.42
CA LYS A 114 24.04 1.28 6.49
C LYS A 114 23.72 2.70 6.02
N GLN A 115 24.34 3.15 4.92
CA GLN A 115 24.13 4.48 4.36
C GLN A 115 23.14 4.48 3.17
N LEU A 116 22.51 3.36 2.87
CA LEU A 116 21.63 3.22 1.70
C LEU A 116 20.54 4.31 1.67
N LEU A 117 19.93 4.61 2.80
CA LEU A 117 18.88 5.63 2.88
C LEU A 117 19.39 7.02 2.49
N GLU A 118 20.57 7.40 2.94
CA GLU A 118 21.17 8.69 2.60
C GLU A 118 21.59 8.76 1.13
N LYS A 119 22.14 7.68 0.59
CA LYS A 119 22.47 7.56 -0.84
C LYS A 119 21.22 7.69 -1.70
N MET A 120 20.15 6.96 -1.37
CA MET A 120 18.87 7.07 -2.06
C MET A 120 18.28 8.49 -1.98
N TYR A 121 18.40 9.14 -0.83
CA TYR A 121 17.92 10.51 -0.68
C TYR A 121 18.75 11.53 -1.47
N ALA A 122 20.06 11.33 -1.58
CA ALA A 122 20.92 12.14 -2.46
C ALA A 122 20.47 12.05 -3.93
N GLU A 123 20.03 10.87 -4.37
CA GLU A 123 19.51 10.61 -5.72
C GLU A 123 18.04 10.97 -5.93
N ARG A 124 17.38 11.60 -4.95
CA ARG A 124 15.91 11.86 -4.97
C ARG A 124 15.40 12.53 -6.24
N ARG A 125 16.19 13.42 -6.86
CA ARG A 125 15.80 14.07 -8.13
C ARG A 125 15.66 13.06 -9.26
N GLY A 126 16.56 12.08 -9.34
CA GLY A 126 16.52 10.99 -10.30
C GLY A 126 15.32 10.06 -10.06
N ILE A 127 15.04 9.75 -8.79
CA ILE A 127 13.89 8.94 -8.38
C ILE A 127 12.59 9.63 -8.82
N VAL A 128 12.41 10.90 -8.48
CA VAL A 128 11.22 11.68 -8.86
C VAL A 128 11.06 11.75 -10.37
N LYS A 129 12.14 12.02 -11.11
CA LYS A 129 12.11 12.05 -12.58
C LYS A 129 11.64 10.71 -13.17
N LYS A 130 12.15 9.59 -12.66
CA LYS A 130 11.72 8.25 -13.09
C LYS A 130 10.24 8.00 -12.77
N THR A 131 9.79 8.41 -11.58
CA THR A 131 8.38 8.25 -11.16
C THR A 131 7.44 9.05 -12.07
N VAL A 132 7.77 10.32 -12.36
CA VAL A 132 6.98 11.15 -13.28
C VAL A 132 6.92 10.54 -14.68
N LYS A 133 8.05 10.05 -15.20
CA LYS A 133 8.09 9.38 -16.51
C LYS A 133 7.24 8.10 -16.50
N ALA A 134 7.29 7.31 -15.43
CA ALA A 134 6.44 6.13 -15.30
C ALA A 134 4.95 6.50 -15.29
N LEU A 135 4.58 7.55 -14.55
CA LEU A 135 3.20 8.06 -14.53
C LEU A 135 2.74 8.50 -15.92
N GLN A 136 3.56 9.26 -16.66
CA GLN A 136 3.25 9.66 -18.04
C GLN A 136 3.00 8.44 -18.93
N THR A 137 3.78 7.37 -18.78
CA THR A 137 3.59 6.12 -19.53
C THR A 137 2.26 5.45 -19.14
N VAL A 138 1.90 5.41 -17.86
CA VAL A 138 0.63 4.84 -17.40
C VAL A 138 -0.55 5.63 -17.98
N ILE A 139 -0.49 6.96 -17.95
CA ILE A 139 -1.53 7.82 -18.53
C ILE A 139 -1.65 7.58 -20.04
N ALA A 140 -0.54 7.58 -20.75
CA ALA A 140 -0.53 7.34 -22.20
C ALA A 140 -1.09 5.96 -22.60
N ASN A 141 -0.97 4.97 -21.73
CA ASN A 141 -1.52 3.62 -21.91
C ASN A 141 -2.96 3.46 -21.37
N GLY A 142 -3.69 4.55 -21.13
CA GLY A 142 -5.06 4.52 -20.63
C GLY A 142 -5.15 3.93 -19.22
N TYR A 143 -4.23 4.31 -18.35
CA TYR A 143 -4.12 3.86 -16.94
C TYR A 143 -3.89 2.34 -16.76
N ARG A 144 -3.38 1.67 -17.80
CA ARG A 144 -3.01 0.27 -17.71
C ARG A 144 -1.58 0.13 -17.18
N PHE A 145 -1.43 -0.62 -16.10
CA PHE A 145 -0.10 -0.94 -15.57
C PHE A 145 0.51 -2.11 -16.34
N TYR A 146 1.72 -1.93 -16.85
CA TYR A 146 2.50 -3.05 -17.34
C TYR A 146 2.98 -3.87 -16.13
N ARG A 147 2.52 -5.11 -16.02
CA ARG A 147 3.17 -6.09 -15.19
C ARG A 147 4.41 -6.57 -15.94
N ALA A 148 5.59 -6.15 -15.49
CA ALA A 148 6.81 -6.86 -15.85
C ALA A 148 6.58 -8.32 -15.51
N GLY A 149 6.76 -9.22 -16.50
CA GLY A 149 6.35 -10.61 -16.44
C GLY A 149 6.62 -11.23 -15.08
N GLN A 150 5.61 -11.84 -14.52
CA GLN A 150 5.70 -12.59 -13.28
C GLN A 150 6.77 -13.70 -13.49
N HIS A 151 7.99 -13.42 -13.08
CA HIS A 151 8.96 -14.44 -12.85
C HIS A 151 8.58 -15.15 -11.55
N CYS A 152 7.54 -15.99 -11.64
CA CYS A 152 7.27 -17.00 -10.63
C CYS A 152 8.41 -18.02 -10.66
N ARG A 153 9.59 -17.66 -10.18
CA ARG A 153 10.65 -18.60 -9.86
C ARG A 153 10.45 -19.06 -8.43
N GLY A 154 9.91 -20.27 -8.28
CA GLY A 154 10.02 -21.07 -7.07
C GLY A 154 8.75 -21.23 -6.27
N LYS A 155 8.08 -22.37 -6.54
CA LYS A 155 7.34 -23.25 -5.61
C LYS A 155 6.61 -22.61 -4.40
N LYS A 156 5.52 -21.99 -4.65
CA LYS A 156 4.19 -22.15 -4.03
C LYS A 156 3.27 -21.19 -4.75
N ARG A 157 2.51 -21.73 -5.69
CA ARG A 157 1.41 -20.99 -6.30
C ARG A 157 0.48 -20.54 -5.18
N LEU A 158 0.31 -19.22 -5.01
CA LEU A 158 -0.94 -18.70 -4.47
C LEU A 158 -2.04 -19.36 -5.29
N PRO A 159 -3.15 -19.80 -4.68
CA PRO A 159 -4.25 -20.37 -5.44
C PRO A 159 -4.65 -19.33 -6.50
N GLU A 160 -4.34 -19.65 -7.75
CA GLU A 160 -4.69 -18.94 -8.95
C GLU A 160 -4.47 -17.42 -8.90
N CYS A 161 -3.27 -17.01 -9.24
CA CYS A 161 -3.00 -15.62 -9.62
C CYS A 161 -3.72 -15.37 -10.97
N LYS A 162 -5.04 -15.15 -10.92
CA LYS A 162 -5.82 -14.70 -12.07
C LYS A 162 -5.40 -13.28 -12.43
N GLN A 163 -5.31 -13.01 -13.71
CA GLN A 163 -5.02 -11.74 -14.36
C GLN A 163 -5.79 -10.60 -13.70
N TYR A 164 -5.07 -9.72 -13.01
CA TYR A 164 -5.61 -8.48 -12.45
C TYR A 164 -5.55 -7.33 -13.46
N SER A 165 -5.83 -7.61 -14.75
CA SER A 165 -5.77 -6.60 -15.81
C SER A 165 -6.96 -5.64 -15.86
N ASP A 166 -8.03 -5.84 -15.07
CA ASP A 166 -9.31 -5.19 -15.32
C ASP A 166 -9.86 -4.34 -14.16
N PHE A 167 -9.03 -3.96 -13.17
CA PHE A 167 -9.53 -3.31 -11.96
C PHE A 167 -8.97 -1.91 -11.67
N PHE A 168 -8.76 -1.09 -12.70
CA PHE A 168 -8.61 0.35 -12.51
C PHE A 168 -9.43 1.09 -13.57
N LEU A 169 -10.70 1.15 -13.34
CA LEU A 169 -11.61 2.19 -13.81
C LEU A 169 -12.12 2.98 -12.62
#